data_6e53a9eb1144b828060d0f4f5456741b
#
_entry.id   6e53a9eb1144b828060d0f4f5456741b
#
_cell.length_a   1.000
_cell.length_b   1.000
_cell.length_c   1.000
_cell.angle_alpha   90.00
_cell.angle_beta   90.00
_cell.angle_gamma   90.00
#
_symmetry.space_group_name_H-M   'P 1'
#
loop_
_entity.id
_entity.type
_entity.pdbx_description
1 polymer ?
#
loop_
_entity_poly.entity_id
_entity_poly.type
_entity_poly.pdbx_seq_one_letter_code
_entity_poly.pdbx_strand_id
1 'polypeptide(L)'
;MRGRDHQRGHLSGYVNPEAMVPPDHPLRQIRPLVNAALERLSPEFDQIYSLTGRPSIPPEQLLRALLLQAFFTIRSERQLMEQLRYNILFRWFVGLSIEAPVWDVTVFTKNRDRLLEGDIAHGFLRAILADPQVRHLLSNEHFSVDGTLIEAWASMKSFRPKDGSGAPPGPGRNGERDFHGETRSNETHASSTDPDARLYKKAEGQAAKLCHMGHVAIENRHCLVVDALTTLATGTAEREAGVEMVGAIPGRHRITIGCDKAYDTQDFVADMRSLGATPHVTQNDKGRRSAIDGRTTRHAGYQVSLLVRKRIEAVFGWMKTIGGQRKTRFRGTPRVSWMFTLAAVAYDLIRLPKLLGAAA
;
A
#
# COMPACT_ATOMS: atom_id res chain seq x y z
N MET A 1 14.81 23.20 3.43
CA MET A 1 14.62 23.57 2.00
C MET A 1 14.63 22.29 1.17
N ARG A 2 13.74 22.21 0.16
CA ARG A 2 13.71 21.11 -0.80
C ARG A 2 15.02 21.07 -1.60
N GLY A 3 15.67 19.90 -1.73
CA GLY A 3 16.79 19.68 -2.63
C GLY A 3 16.32 19.64 -4.08
N ARG A 4 17.18 19.98 -5.03
CA ARG A 4 16.87 19.94 -6.46
C ARG A 4 17.13 18.54 -7.02
N ASP A 5 16.17 17.99 -7.76
CA ASP A 5 16.33 16.73 -8.50
C ASP A 5 17.08 16.98 -9.81
N HIS A 6 18.40 16.83 -9.78
CA HIS A 6 19.24 16.90 -10.97
C HIS A 6 19.48 15.49 -11.50
N GLN A 7 18.71 15.07 -12.51
CA GLN A 7 18.99 13.83 -13.24
C GLN A 7 20.18 14.02 -14.16
N ARG A 8 21.40 14.02 -13.59
CA ARG A 8 22.63 14.14 -14.38
C ARG A 8 22.97 12.80 -15.02
N GLY A 9 22.63 12.63 -16.29
CA GLY A 9 23.14 11.55 -17.14
C GLY A 9 24.58 11.83 -17.65
N HIS A 10 25.15 12.99 -17.34
CA HIS A 10 26.44 13.41 -17.87
C HIS A 10 27.55 13.33 -16.85
N LEU A 11 28.65 12.93 -17.35
CA LEU A 11 29.91 12.54 -16.79
C LEU A 11 30.82 13.68 -16.34
N SER A 12 31.53 13.41 -15.28
CA SER A 12 32.94 13.75 -15.14
C SER A 12 33.87 12.52 -15.23
N GLY A 13 33.44 11.42 -15.84
CA GLY A 13 34.21 10.19 -15.94
C GLY A 13 33.83 9.32 -17.14
N TYR A 14 34.62 8.29 -17.41
CA TYR A 14 34.47 7.36 -18.53
C TYR A 14 33.24 6.41 -18.43
N VAL A 15 32.39 6.52 -17.42
CA VAL A 15 31.27 5.62 -17.17
C VAL A 15 29.94 6.34 -17.23
N ASN A 16 29.11 5.99 -18.20
CA ASN A 16 27.75 6.49 -18.34
C ASN A 16 26.73 5.46 -17.81
N PRO A 17 26.08 5.71 -16.68
CA PRO A 17 25.05 4.80 -16.15
C PRO A 17 23.92 4.50 -17.15
N GLU A 18 23.56 5.48 -17.98
CA GLU A 18 22.52 5.31 -19.01
C GLU A 18 22.90 4.25 -20.05
N ALA A 19 24.19 4.21 -20.44
CA ALA A 19 24.69 3.20 -21.38
C ALA A 19 24.89 1.82 -20.75
N MET A 20 25.07 1.74 -19.43
CA MET A 20 25.32 0.49 -18.73
C MET A 20 24.05 -0.30 -18.39
N VAL A 21 22.91 0.37 -18.29
CA VAL A 21 21.63 -0.33 -18.06
C VAL A 21 21.17 -0.95 -19.38
N PRO A 22 20.88 -2.28 -19.42
CA PRO A 22 20.41 -2.93 -20.64
C PRO A 22 19.18 -2.25 -21.23
N PRO A 23 19.04 -2.12 -22.55
CA PRO A 23 17.92 -1.43 -23.19
C PRO A 23 16.56 -2.09 -22.91
N ASP A 24 16.53 -3.38 -22.69
CA ASP A 24 15.36 -4.20 -22.39
C ASP A 24 15.05 -4.32 -20.89
N HIS A 25 15.86 -3.66 -20.02
CA HIS A 25 15.65 -3.79 -18.58
C HIS A 25 14.30 -3.13 -18.15
N PRO A 26 13.45 -3.82 -17.36
CA PRO A 26 12.09 -3.35 -17.01
C PRO A 26 12.04 -1.95 -16.40
N LEU A 27 13.05 -1.56 -15.60
CA LEU A 27 13.11 -0.24 -15.01
C LEU A 27 13.22 0.90 -16.05
N ARG A 28 13.65 0.61 -17.30
CA ARG A 28 13.66 1.62 -18.36
C ARG A 28 12.27 2.07 -18.77
N GLN A 29 11.32 1.16 -18.76
CA GLN A 29 9.91 1.46 -19.06
C GLN A 29 9.19 2.06 -17.84
N ILE A 30 9.59 1.68 -16.63
CA ILE A 30 9.01 2.19 -15.38
C ILE A 30 9.47 3.63 -15.08
N ARG A 31 10.75 3.93 -15.30
CA ARG A 31 11.34 5.23 -14.93
C ARG A 31 10.66 6.46 -15.55
N PRO A 32 10.27 6.46 -16.83
CA PRO A 32 9.52 7.57 -17.42
C PRO A 32 8.15 7.80 -16.76
N LEU A 33 7.40 6.73 -16.47
CA LEU A 33 6.11 6.81 -15.76
C LEU A 33 6.28 7.40 -14.36
N VAL A 34 7.31 6.95 -13.63
CA VAL A 34 7.65 7.48 -12.32
C VAL A 34 8.01 8.97 -12.42
N ASN A 35 8.86 9.36 -13.38
CA ASN A 35 9.28 10.75 -13.54
C ASN A 35 8.10 11.67 -13.86
N ALA A 36 7.21 11.26 -14.77
CA ALA A 36 6.02 12.03 -15.13
C ALA A 36 5.07 12.21 -13.92
N ALA A 37 4.91 11.18 -13.11
CA ALA A 37 4.10 11.26 -11.89
C ALA A 37 4.75 12.15 -10.81
N LEU A 38 6.08 12.08 -10.63
CA LEU A 38 6.82 12.94 -9.70
C LEU A 38 6.79 14.41 -10.10
N GLU A 39 6.81 14.70 -11.40
CA GLU A 39 6.65 16.07 -11.92
C GLU A 39 5.27 16.63 -11.58
N ARG A 40 4.21 15.83 -11.74
CA ARG A 40 2.83 16.21 -11.33
C ARG A 40 2.72 16.49 -9.84
N LEU A 41 3.50 15.81 -8.98
CA LEU A 41 3.55 16.00 -7.54
C LEU A 41 4.41 17.18 -7.08
N SER A 42 5.07 17.90 -8.00
CA SER A 42 5.96 19.01 -7.63
C SER A 42 5.29 20.06 -6.74
N PRO A 43 4.03 20.47 -6.99
CA PRO A 43 3.34 21.43 -6.13
C PRO A 43 3.13 20.95 -4.70
N GLU A 44 2.79 19.64 -4.51
CA GLU A 44 2.63 19.03 -3.20
C GLU A 44 3.96 18.96 -2.44
N PHE A 45 5.06 18.67 -3.14
CA PHE A 45 6.38 18.71 -2.52
C PHE A 45 6.73 20.12 -2.02
N ASP A 46 6.41 21.16 -2.77
CA ASP A 46 6.70 22.53 -2.35
C ASP A 46 5.93 22.94 -1.09
N GLN A 47 4.78 22.35 -0.82
CA GLN A 47 4.00 22.59 0.39
C GLN A 47 4.62 21.97 1.66
N ILE A 48 5.30 20.83 1.55
CA ILE A 48 5.88 20.14 2.70
C ILE A 48 7.35 20.52 2.98
N TYR A 49 7.95 21.34 2.13
CA TYR A 49 9.34 21.80 2.31
C TYR A 49 9.42 23.31 2.55
N SER A 50 10.23 23.71 3.54
CA SER A 50 10.51 25.13 3.79
C SER A 50 11.24 25.78 2.61
N LEU A 51 10.97 27.06 2.38
CA LEU A 51 11.65 27.88 1.38
C LEU A 51 13.11 28.19 1.77
N THR A 52 13.45 28.11 3.04
CA THR A 52 14.76 28.47 3.60
C THR A 52 15.43 27.30 4.26
N GLY A 53 16.76 27.36 4.45
CA GLY A 53 17.57 26.37 5.16
C GLY A 53 18.46 25.53 4.24
N ARG A 54 19.10 24.50 4.81
CA ARG A 54 19.97 23.59 4.04
C ARG A 54 19.13 22.70 3.12
N PRO A 55 19.53 22.54 1.83
CA PRO A 55 18.87 21.60 0.92
C PRO A 55 18.85 20.19 1.49
N SER A 56 17.67 19.58 1.47
CA SER A 56 17.45 18.19 1.86
C SER A 56 17.64 17.23 0.68
N ILE A 57 17.49 15.92 0.92
CA ILE A 57 17.36 14.94 -0.17
C ILE A 57 16.13 15.33 -1.01
N PRO A 58 16.21 15.40 -2.35
CA PRO A 58 15.05 15.65 -3.20
C PRO A 58 13.97 14.58 -2.97
N PRO A 59 12.70 14.96 -2.79
CA PRO A 59 11.60 14.01 -2.58
C PRO A 59 11.46 13.01 -3.72
N GLU A 60 11.77 13.40 -4.93
CA GLU A 60 11.79 12.55 -6.12
C GLU A 60 12.79 11.39 -5.98
N GLN A 61 14.00 11.70 -5.50
CA GLN A 61 15.03 10.67 -5.26
C GLN A 61 14.65 9.75 -4.11
N LEU A 62 14.02 10.29 -3.06
CA LEU A 62 13.50 9.48 -1.95
C LEU A 62 12.44 8.48 -2.43
N LEU A 63 11.47 8.92 -3.23
CA LEU A 63 10.40 8.06 -3.74
C LEU A 63 10.95 7.01 -4.70
N ARG A 64 11.86 7.35 -5.61
CA ARG A 64 12.52 6.35 -6.47
C ARG A 64 13.31 5.32 -5.65
N ALA A 65 14.00 5.76 -4.60
CA ALA A 65 14.74 4.86 -3.71
C ALA A 65 13.80 3.92 -2.92
N LEU A 66 12.65 4.42 -2.45
CA LEU A 66 11.62 3.63 -1.78
C LEU A 66 10.93 2.63 -2.72
N LEU A 67 10.72 2.99 -3.99
CA LEU A 67 10.24 2.06 -5.01
C LEU A 67 11.22 0.90 -5.22
N LEU A 68 12.54 1.15 -5.23
CA LEU A 68 13.53 0.09 -5.29
C LEU A 68 13.45 -0.86 -4.10
N GLN A 69 13.13 -0.36 -2.91
CA GLN A 69 12.87 -1.25 -1.77
C GLN A 69 11.73 -2.22 -2.03
N ALA A 70 10.63 -1.74 -2.64
CA ALA A 70 9.49 -2.57 -2.98
C ALA A 70 9.80 -3.53 -4.13
N PHE A 71 10.42 -3.06 -5.22
CA PHE A 71 10.72 -3.87 -6.41
C PHE A 71 11.69 -5.02 -6.14
N PHE A 72 12.70 -4.76 -5.30
CA PHE A 72 13.78 -5.71 -5.02
C PHE A 72 13.73 -6.32 -3.61
N THR A 73 12.60 -6.18 -2.92
CA THR A 73 12.37 -6.74 -1.57
C THR A 73 13.48 -6.38 -0.57
N ILE A 74 13.96 -5.14 -0.62
CA ILE A 74 15.05 -4.68 0.25
C ILE A 74 14.50 -4.42 1.66
N ARG A 75 14.97 -5.17 2.64
CA ARG A 75 14.37 -5.22 3.98
C ARG A 75 14.63 -4.00 4.85
N SER A 76 15.72 -3.26 4.61
CA SER A 76 16.10 -2.13 5.46
C SER A 76 16.64 -0.96 4.65
N GLU A 77 16.50 0.25 5.18
CA GLU A 77 17.09 1.45 4.57
C GLU A 77 18.63 1.40 4.60
N ARG A 78 19.22 0.77 5.62
CA ARG A 78 20.67 0.53 5.64
C ARG A 78 21.12 -0.30 4.44
N GLN A 79 20.42 -1.39 4.15
CA GLN A 79 20.69 -2.23 2.98
C GLN A 79 20.44 -1.48 1.67
N LEU A 80 19.41 -0.62 1.62
CA LEU A 80 19.17 0.24 0.45
C LEU A 80 20.33 1.21 0.23
N MET A 81 20.81 1.88 1.28
CA MET A 81 21.97 2.79 1.18
C MET A 81 23.23 2.04 0.75
N GLU A 82 23.43 0.83 1.24
CA GLU A 82 24.53 -0.02 0.84
C GLU A 82 24.43 -0.37 -0.66
N GLN A 83 23.28 -0.82 -1.13
CA GLN A 83 23.04 -1.07 -2.56
C GLN A 83 23.28 0.17 -3.43
N LEU A 84 22.84 1.33 -3.01
CA LEU A 84 23.06 2.59 -3.72
C LEU A 84 24.53 2.98 -3.84
N ARG A 85 25.43 2.45 -2.98
CA ARG A 85 26.88 2.76 -3.06
C ARG A 85 27.55 2.15 -4.28
N TYR A 86 27.17 0.94 -4.67
CA TYR A 86 27.86 0.17 -5.70
C TYR A 86 26.96 -0.35 -6.84
N ASN A 87 25.65 -0.30 -6.71
CA ASN A 87 24.73 -0.76 -7.74
C ASN A 87 24.41 0.37 -8.72
N ILE A 88 24.98 0.29 -9.91
CA ILE A 88 24.82 1.31 -10.96
C ILE A 88 23.36 1.41 -11.43
N LEU A 89 22.65 0.29 -11.54
CA LEU A 89 21.23 0.27 -11.89
C LEU A 89 20.39 1.09 -10.90
N PHE A 90 20.65 0.93 -9.60
CA PHE A 90 19.93 1.65 -8.55
C PHE A 90 20.26 3.14 -8.58
N ARG A 91 21.54 3.49 -8.75
CA ARG A 91 21.97 4.89 -8.89
C ARG A 91 21.31 5.55 -10.09
N TRP A 92 21.31 4.86 -11.23
CA TRP A 92 20.67 5.31 -12.45
C TRP A 92 19.16 5.55 -12.23
N PHE A 93 18.45 4.60 -11.63
CA PHE A 93 17.01 4.70 -11.39
C PHE A 93 16.66 5.86 -10.45
N VAL A 94 17.44 6.04 -9.37
CA VAL A 94 17.25 7.14 -8.40
C VAL A 94 17.63 8.50 -8.98
N GLY A 95 18.55 8.54 -9.92
CA GLY A 95 19.09 9.78 -10.51
C GLY A 95 20.36 10.26 -9.80
N LEU A 96 21.12 9.37 -9.18
CA LEU A 96 22.42 9.68 -8.57
C LEU A 96 23.54 9.53 -9.59
N SER A 97 24.43 10.52 -9.71
CA SER A 97 25.66 10.37 -10.48
C SER A 97 26.58 9.32 -9.81
N ILE A 98 27.51 8.73 -10.57
CA ILE A 98 28.44 7.72 -10.05
C ILE A 98 29.26 8.27 -8.87
N GLU A 99 29.67 9.51 -8.93
CA GLU A 99 30.51 10.17 -7.94
C GLU A 99 29.71 10.74 -6.75
N ALA A 100 28.38 10.88 -6.88
CA ALA A 100 27.56 11.44 -5.82
C ALA A 100 27.65 10.60 -4.56
N PRO A 101 27.91 11.18 -3.38
CA PRO A 101 27.87 10.44 -2.13
C PRO A 101 26.44 9.96 -1.87
N VAL A 102 26.34 8.72 -1.37
CA VAL A 102 25.05 8.17 -0.91
C VAL A 102 24.76 8.72 0.48
N TRP A 103 23.50 9.00 0.73
CA TRP A 103 23.02 9.55 2.00
C TRP A 103 23.32 8.63 3.19
N ASP A 104 23.53 9.25 4.35
CA ASP A 104 23.48 8.51 5.60
C ASP A 104 22.06 7.99 5.87
N VAL A 105 21.96 6.80 6.48
CA VAL A 105 20.67 6.15 6.73
C VAL A 105 19.76 6.99 7.64
N THR A 106 20.32 7.73 8.60
CA THR A 106 19.53 8.57 9.50
C THR A 106 18.99 9.81 8.78
N VAL A 107 19.77 10.36 7.87
CA VAL A 107 19.33 11.47 7.00
C VAL A 107 18.22 11.00 6.07
N PHE A 108 18.36 9.82 5.46
CA PHE A 108 17.33 9.23 4.61
C PHE A 108 16.03 9.02 5.40
N THR A 109 16.09 8.39 6.58
CA THR A 109 14.93 8.12 7.44
C THR A 109 14.19 9.41 7.81
N LYS A 110 14.91 10.46 8.25
CA LYS A 110 14.30 11.76 8.60
C LYS A 110 13.60 12.42 7.40
N ASN A 111 14.20 12.34 6.22
CA ASN A 111 13.60 12.91 5.02
C ASN A 111 12.40 12.09 4.53
N ARG A 112 12.46 10.75 4.61
CA ARG A 112 11.30 9.90 4.35
C ARG A 112 10.15 10.22 5.30
N ASP A 113 10.40 10.37 6.61
CA ASP A 113 9.37 10.66 7.59
C ASP A 113 8.60 11.95 7.26
N ARG A 114 9.26 12.94 6.65
CA ARG A 114 8.60 14.14 6.14
C ARG A 114 7.59 13.84 5.03
N LEU A 115 7.89 12.88 4.15
CA LEU A 115 6.93 12.44 3.12
C LEU A 115 5.73 11.71 3.72
N LEU A 116 5.92 11.06 4.88
CA LEU A 116 4.84 10.37 5.59
C LEU A 116 3.85 11.33 6.26
N GLU A 117 4.23 12.60 6.48
CA GLU A 117 3.35 13.64 7.07
C GLU A 117 2.33 14.17 6.06
N GLY A 118 2.58 14.00 4.76
CA GLY A 118 1.67 14.39 3.68
C GLY A 118 1.01 13.17 3.03
N ASP A 119 -0.07 13.40 2.29
CA ASP A 119 -0.77 12.37 1.50
C ASP A 119 -0.04 12.02 0.19
N ILE A 120 1.31 12.05 0.23
CA ILE A 120 2.16 11.89 -0.95
C ILE A 120 2.00 10.52 -1.61
N ALA A 121 1.78 9.45 -0.84
CA ALA A 121 1.62 8.12 -1.42
C ALA A 121 0.33 8.01 -2.26
N HIS A 122 -0.79 8.54 -1.77
CA HIS A 122 -2.04 8.60 -2.56
C HIS A 122 -1.92 9.58 -3.72
N GLY A 123 -1.29 10.75 -3.51
CA GLY A 123 -0.96 11.68 -4.58
C GLY A 123 -0.18 10.98 -5.69
N PHE A 124 0.81 10.15 -5.33
CA PHE A 124 1.63 9.42 -6.29
C PHE A 124 0.82 8.34 -7.03
N LEU A 125 -0.04 7.58 -6.33
CA LEU A 125 -0.96 6.64 -6.98
C LEU A 125 -1.86 7.36 -7.98
N ARG A 126 -2.51 8.46 -7.57
CA ARG A 126 -3.36 9.29 -8.44
C ARG A 126 -2.61 9.83 -9.65
N ALA A 127 -1.35 10.29 -9.45
CA ALA A 127 -0.52 10.82 -10.52
C ALA A 127 -0.14 9.76 -11.57
N ILE A 128 0.13 8.52 -11.15
CA ILE A 128 0.36 7.38 -12.07
C ILE A 128 -0.93 7.06 -12.84
N LEU A 129 -2.07 6.94 -12.15
CA LEU A 129 -3.35 6.60 -12.78
C LEU A 129 -3.87 7.71 -13.73
N ALA A 130 -3.49 8.97 -13.46
CA ALA A 130 -3.83 10.11 -14.30
C ALA A 130 -2.96 10.23 -15.58
N ASP A 131 -1.91 9.42 -15.70
CA ASP A 131 -1.12 9.40 -16.94
C ASP A 131 -2.00 9.01 -18.14
N PRO A 132 -1.97 9.76 -19.26
CA PRO A 132 -2.83 9.47 -20.40
C PRO A 132 -2.73 8.04 -20.90
N GLN A 133 -1.53 7.45 -20.95
CA GLN A 133 -1.31 6.08 -21.38
C GLN A 133 -1.90 5.06 -20.39
N VAL A 134 -1.81 5.33 -19.08
CA VAL A 134 -2.36 4.47 -18.03
C VAL A 134 -3.87 4.59 -17.97
N ARG A 135 -4.41 5.79 -18.11
CA ARG A 135 -5.85 6.05 -18.04
C ARG A 135 -6.66 5.24 -19.07
N HIS A 136 -6.11 4.98 -20.25
CA HIS A 136 -6.78 4.16 -21.28
C HIS A 136 -6.89 2.67 -20.89
N LEU A 137 -6.03 2.21 -19.99
CA LEU A 137 -6.07 0.84 -19.50
C LEU A 137 -7.15 0.64 -18.43
N LEU A 138 -7.54 1.69 -17.71
CA LEU A 138 -8.45 1.58 -16.59
C LEU A 138 -9.88 1.28 -17.04
N SER A 139 -10.54 0.32 -16.40
CA SER A 139 -11.98 0.18 -16.45
C SER A 139 -12.63 1.31 -15.64
N ASN A 140 -13.71 1.86 -16.14
CA ASN A 140 -14.55 2.83 -15.43
C ASN A 140 -15.91 2.23 -14.99
N GLU A 141 -16.11 0.92 -15.15
CA GLU A 141 -17.40 0.26 -14.93
C GLU A 141 -17.38 -0.81 -13.84
N HIS A 142 -16.26 -1.55 -13.72
CA HIS A 142 -16.21 -2.75 -12.91
C HIS A 142 -14.96 -2.78 -12.02
N PHE A 143 -15.18 -2.81 -10.71
CA PHE A 143 -14.14 -2.80 -9.69
C PHE A 143 -14.33 -3.95 -8.70
N SER A 144 -13.32 -4.23 -7.91
CA SER A 144 -13.40 -5.12 -6.75
C SER A 144 -12.71 -4.49 -5.55
N VAL A 145 -13.27 -4.71 -4.37
CA VAL A 145 -12.69 -4.30 -3.10
C VAL A 145 -12.49 -5.51 -2.20
N ASP A 146 -11.39 -5.50 -1.44
CA ASP A 146 -11.10 -6.54 -0.45
C ASP A 146 -10.10 -6.04 0.58
N GLY A 147 -10.01 -6.75 1.72
CA GLY A 147 -9.12 -6.45 2.82
C GLY A 147 -8.09 -7.56 3.08
N THR A 148 -6.99 -7.18 3.69
CA THR A 148 -5.94 -8.11 4.08
C THR A 148 -5.26 -7.70 5.38
N LEU A 149 -4.86 -8.67 6.22
CA LEU A 149 -4.13 -8.39 7.46
C LEU A 149 -2.66 -8.09 7.18
N ILE A 150 -2.16 -7.06 7.84
CA ILE A 150 -0.75 -6.66 7.88
C ILE A 150 -0.27 -6.88 9.32
N GLU A 151 0.65 -7.80 9.54
CA GLU A 151 1.21 -8.05 10.87
C GLU A 151 1.92 -6.79 11.39
N ALA A 152 1.62 -6.36 12.61
CA ALA A 152 2.20 -5.16 13.20
C ALA A 152 3.65 -5.37 13.61
N TRP A 153 4.42 -4.28 13.69
CA TRP A 153 5.74 -4.25 14.31
C TRP A 153 5.64 -4.22 15.84
N ALA A 154 4.93 -5.19 16.38
CA ALA A 154 4.67 -5.34 17.80
C ALA A 154 4.64 -6.82 18.17
N SER A 155 5.21 -7.18 19.31
CA SER A 155 5.12 -8.53 19.84
C SER A 155 3.90 -8.68 20.74
N MET A 156 3.40 -9.90 20.91
CA MET A 156 2.33 -10.18 21.86
C MET A 156 2.71 -9.82 23.32
N LYS A 157 4.00 -9.76 23.65
CA LYS A 157 4.49 -9.28 24.94
C LYS A 157 4.21 -7.80 25.20
N SER A 158 4.04 -7.00 24.13
CA SER A 158 3.68 -5.58 24.25
C SER A 158 2.18 -5.36 24.47
N PHE A 159 1.33 -6.39 24.28
CA PHE A 159 -0.10 -6.31 24.45
C PHE A 159 -0.46 -6.42 25.93
N ARG A 160 -0.72 -5.28 26.57
CA ARG A 160 -0.84 -5.12 28.03
C ARG A 160 -2.18 -4.48 28.39
N PRO A 161 -2.65 -4.69 29.64
CA PRO A 161 -3.83 -3.99 30.16
C PRO A 161 -3.67 -2.47 30.01
N LYS A 162 -4.77 -1.80 29.62
CA LYS A 162 -4.83 -0.35 29.44
C LYS A 162 -4.81 0.42 30.75
N ASP A 163 -5.24 -0.24 31.84
CA ASP A 163 -5.30 0.31 33.20
C ASP A 163 -3.93 0.34 33.92
N GLY A 164 -2.88 -0.13 33.24
CA GLY A 164 -1.54 -0.18 33.79
C GLY A 164 -1.29 -1.29 34.81
N SER A 165 -2.28 -2.18 35.07
CA SER A 165 -2.18 -3.27 36.05
C SER A 165 -1.17 -4.37 35.67
N GLY A 166 -0.63 -4.32 34.46
CA GLY A 166 0.36 -5.30 34.00
C GLY A 166 1.72 -5.10 34.64
N ALA A 167 2.22 -6.11 35.37
CA ALA A 167 3.59 -6.09 35.90
C ALA A 167 4.64 -5.79 34.81
N PRO A 168 5.73 -5.04 35.10
CA PRO A 168 6.81 -4.84 34.15
C PRO A 168 7.39 -6.20 33.71
N PRO A 169 7.95 -6.32 32.50
CA PRO A 169 8.58 -7.58 32.08
C PRO A 169 9.70 -7.92 33.05
N GLY A 170 9.63 -9.10 33.65
CA GLY A 170 10.71 -9.62 34.48
C GLY A 170 12.00 -9.78 33.68
N PRO A 171 13.17 -9.81 34.36
CA PRO A 171 14.46 -10.01 33.70
C PRO A 171 14.49 -11.43 33.11
N GLY A 172 14.51 -11.54 31.77
CA GLY A 172 14.68 -12.80 31.06
C GLY A 172 13.76 -12.99 29.86
N ARG A 173 14.14 -13.92 28.97
CA ARG A 173 13.43 -14.24 27.71
C ARG A 173 12.02 -14.81 27.93
N ASN A 174 11.76 -15.42 29.08
CA ASN A 174 10.52 -16.08 29.47
C ASN A 174 10.16 -15.74 30.91
N GLY A 175 10.13 -14.42 31.26
CA GLY A 175 9.64 -14.05 32.59
C GLY A 175 8.33 -14.76 32.89
N GLU A 176 8.21 -15.34 34.09
CA GLU A 176 7.09 -16.13 34.59
C GLU A 176 5.76 -15.37 34.45
N ARG A 177 5.14 -15.48 33.28
CA ARG A 177 3.77 -15.08 33.05
C ARG A 177 2.99 -16.30 32.60
N ASP A 178 2.14 -16.72 33.47
CA ASP A 178 1.08 -17.67 33.12
C ASP A 178 0.10 -16.96 32.18
N PHE A 179 0.15 -17.31 30.89
CA PHE A 179 -0.80 -16.84 29.89
C PHE A 179 -2.07 -17.70 29.86
N HIS A 180 -2.14 -18.73 30.68
CA HIS A 180 -3.29 -19.63 30.81
C HIS A 180 -4.36 -18.98 31.68
N GLY A 181 -5.54 -18.75 31.11
CA GLY A 181 -6.72 -18.23 31.82
C GLY A 181 -7.00 -16.74 31.67
N GLU A 182 -6.08 -15.91 31.16
CA GLU A 182 -6.32 -14.48 30.94
C GLU A 182 -6.97 -14.23 29.56
N THR A 183 -8.22 -13.76 29.54
CA THR A 183 -8.90 -13.35 28.31
C THR A 183 -8.44 -11.96 27.91
N ARG A 184 -7.68 -11.84 26.81
CA ARG A 184 -7.18 -10.57 26.28
C ARG A 184 -8.04 -10.10 25.12
N SER A 185 -8.59 -8.91 25.24
CA SER A 185 -9.38 -8.26 24.19
C SER A 185 -8.87 -6.87 23.87
N ASN A 186 -9.28 -6.31 22.73
CA ASN A 186 -8.92 -4.95 22.36
C ASN A 186 -9.59 -3.89 23.25
N GLU A 187 -10.65 -4.23 23.98
CA GLU A 187 -11.29 -3.34 24.96
C GLU A 187 -10.42 -3.17 26.19
N THR A 188 -9.82 -4.26 26.67
CA THR A 188 -9.05 -4.29 27.92
C THR A 188 -7.55 -4.09 27.73
N HIS A 189 -7.02 -4.45 26.58
CA HIS A 189 -5.57 -4.43 26.29
C HIS A 189 -5.23 -3.59 25.06
N ALA A 190 -4.01 -3.06 25.04
CA ALA A 190 -3.41 -2.38 23.89
C ALA A 190 -1.92 -2.70 23.79
N SER A 191 -1.36 -2.61 22.59
CA SER A 191 0.09 -2.73 22.43
C SER A 191 0.80 -1.47 22.88
N SER A 192 1.75 -1.59 23.80
CA SER A 192 2.63 -0.49 24.22
C SER A 192 3.65 -0.11 23.14
N THR A 193 3.88 -0.98 22.16
CA THR A 193 4.81 -0.74 21.04
C THR A 193 4.15 -0.04 19.88
N ASP A 194 2.91 -0.45 19.55
CA ASP A 194 2.09 0.11 18.47
C ASP A 194 0.63 0.17 18.94
N PRO A 195 0.20 1.30 19.51
CA PRO A 195 -1.16 1.45 20.07
C PRO A 195 -2.29 1.28 19.05
N ASP A 196 -2.01 1.43 17.75
CA ASP A 196 -2.97 1.25 16.67
C ASP A 196 -3.13 -0.21 16.25
N ALA A 197 -2.15 -1.06 16.57
CA ALA A 197 -2.27 -2.49 16.30
C ALA A 197 -3.39 -3.12 17.13
N ARG A 198 -4.23 -3.93 16.48
CA ARG A 198 -5.33 -4.64 17.11
C ARG A 198 -5.09 -6.13 17.09
N LEU A 199 -5.46 -6.78 18.19
CA LEU A 199 -5.51 -8.23 18.24
C LEU A 199 -6.65 -8.72 17.35
N TYR A 200 -6.32 -9.42 16.28
CA TYR A 200 -7.29 -9.88 15.30
C TYR A 200 -7.04 -11.32 14.88
N LYS A 201 -8.11 -12.06 14.62
CA LYS A 201 -8.11 -13.45 14.20
C LYS A 201 -8.84 -13.58 12.87
N LYS A 202 -8.14 -14.03 11.84
CA LYS A 202 -8.70 -14.10 10.48
C LYS A 202 -9.80 -15.18 10.36
N ALA A 203 -9.64 -16.31 11.04
CA ALA A 203 -10.58 -17.42 11.02
C ALA A 203 -10.55 -18.17 12.33
N GLU A 204 -11.62 -18.90 12.61
CA GLU A 204 -11.69 -19.81 13.75
C GLU A 204 -10.57 -20.85 13.66
N GLY A 205 -9.94 -21.20 14.79
CA GLY A 205 -8.79 -22.12 14.83
C GLY A 205 -7.43 -21.47 14.53
N GLN A 206 -7.35 -20.23 14.00
CA GLN A 206 -6.08 -19.54 13.81
C GLN A 206 -5.66 -18.73 15.04
N ALA A 207 -4.34 -18.58 15.23
CA ALA A 207 -3.81 -17.72 16.28
C ALA A 207 -4.14 -16.25 16.01
N ALA A 208 -4.61 -15.54 17.04
CA ALA A 208 -4.77 -14.09 16.97
C ALA A 208 -3.42 -13.40 16.92
N LYS A 209 -3.31 -12.33 16.11
CA LYS A 209 -2.09 -11.54 15.92
C LYS A 209 -2.39 -10.06 16.09
N LEU A 210 -1.39 -9.31 16.54
CA LEU A 210 -1.42 -7.86 16.47
C LEU A 210 -1.22 -7.43 15.02
N CYS A 211 -2.20 -6.74 14.45
CA CYS A 211 -2.20 -6.37 13.04
C CYS A 211 -2.95 -5.06 12.78
N HIS A 212 -2.69 -4.51 11.60
CA HIS A 212 -3.51 -3.54 10.90
C HIS A 212 -4.27 -4.26 9.78
N MET A 213 -5.22 -3.60 9.18
CA MET A 213 -5.95 -4.12 8.02
C MET A 213 -5.73 -3.20 6.82
N GLY A 214 -5.12 -3.74 5.77
CA GLY A 214 -4.91 -3.05 4.51
C GLY A 214 -6.03 -3.38 3.53
N HIS A 215 -6.51 -2.38 2.81
CA HIS A 215 -7.61 -2.50 1.86
C HIS A 215 -7.16 -2.01 0.50
N VAL A 216 -7.63 -2.65 -0.56
CA VAL A 216 -7.41 -2.17 -1.93
C VAL A 216 -8.72 -2.20 -2.71
N ALA A 217 -8.87 -1.21 -3.60
CA ALA A 217 -9.80 -1.23 -4.70
C ALA A 217 -9.03 -1.45 -6.00
N ILE A 218 -9.44 -2.42 -6.80
CA ILE A 218 -8.85 -2.68 -8.12
C ILE A 218 -9.89 -2.45 -9.21
N GLU A 219 -9.44 -1.98 -10.38
CA GLU A 219 -10.23 -2.10 -11.59
C GLU A 219 -10.08 -3.53 -12.16
N ASN A 220 -11.17 -4.08 -12.71
CA ASN A 220 -11.24 -5.50 -13.03
C ASN A 220 -10.78 -5.89 -14.46
N ARG A 221 -10.43 -4.92 -15.32
CA ARG A 221 -9.92 -5.19 -16.68
C ARG A 221 -8.49 -5.69 -16.64
N HIS A 222 -7.62 -4.93 -15.98
CA HIS A 222 -6.18 -5.20 -15.89
C HIS A 222 -5.69 -5.45 -14.47
N CYS A 223 -6.56 -5.38 -13.47
CA CYS A 223 -6.25 -5.53 -12.05
C CYS A 223 -5.23 -4.50 -11.55
N LEU A 224 -5.34 -3.27 -12.02
CA LEU A 224 -4.60 -2.15 -11.48
C LEU A 224 -5.29 -1.66 -10.20
N VAL A 225 -4.49 -1.31 -9.20
CA VAL A 225 -4.99 -0.74 -7.96
C VAL A 225 -5.39 0.70 -8.21
N VAL A 226 -6.65 1.04 -7.92
CA VAL A 226 -7.17 2.40 -8.09
C VAL A 226 -7.22 3.16 -6.77
N ASP A 227 -7.24 2.44 -5.64
CA ASP A 227 -7.12 3.00 -4.30
C ASP A 227 -6.58 1.98 -3.30
N ALA A 228 -5.88 2.43 -2.26
CA ALA A 228 -5.31 1.59 -1.21
C ALA A 228 -5.18 2.38 0.10
N LEU A 229 -5.70 1.82 1.19
CA LEU A 229 -5.62 2.44 2.52
C LEU A 229 -5.46 1.38 3.62
N THR A 230 -5.16 1.82 4.82
CA THR A 230 -5.02 0.92 5.98
C THR A 230 -5.84 1.47 7.14
N THR A 231 -6.54 0.57 7.84
CA THR A 231 -7.35 0.86 9.01
C THR A 231 -6.90 0.06 10.23
N LEU A 232 -7.50 0.34 11.37
CA LEU A 232 -7.46 -0.58 12.51
C LEU A 232 -8.17 -1.89 12.13
N ALA A 233 -7.62 -3.02 12.56
CA ALA A 233 -8.24 -4.32 12.29
C ALA A 233 -9.46 -4.54 13.21
N THR A 234 -10.64 -4.26 12.68
CA THR A 234 -11.95 -4.46 13.33
C THR A 234 -12.83 -5.39 12.49
N GLY A 235 -13.95 -5.85 13.05
CA GLY A 235 -14.92 -6.69 12.33
C GLY A 235 -15.72 -5.94 11.26
N THR A 236 -15.68 -4.61 11.23
CA THR A 236 -16.41 -3.73 10.29
C THR A 236 -15.48 -3.04 9.28
N ALA A 237 -14.19 -2.97 9.57
CA ALA A 237 -13.20 -2.20 8.83
C ALA A 237 -13.18 -2.47 7.32
N GLU A 238 -13.35 -3.71 6.88
CA GLU A 238 -13.37 -4.04 5.44
C GLU A 238 -14.54 -3.35 4.73
N ARG A 239 -15.73 -3.35 5.34
CA ARG A 239 -16.92 -2.74 4.77
C ARG A 239 -16.84 -1.22 4.77
N GLU A 240 -16.39 -0.63 5.86
CA GLU A 240 -16.20 0.83 6.01
C GLU A 240 -15.18 1.35 4.98
N ALA A 241 -14.02 0.70 4.88
CA ALA A 241 -12.99 1.02 3.89
C ALA A 241 -13.50 0.81 2.45
N GLY A 242 -14.29 -0.24 2.22
CA GLY A 242 -14.92 -0.49 0.92
C GLY A 242 -15.83 0.65 0.48
N VAL A 243 -16.66 1.19 1.41
CA VAL A 243 -17.53 2.34 1.15
C VAL A 243 -16.69 3.59 0.85
N GLU A 244 -15.66 3.86 1.64
CA GLU A 244 -14.76 5.00 1.46
C GLU A 244 -14.08 4.97 0.09
N MET A 245 -13.42 3.86 -0.26
CA MET A 245 -12.72 3.71 -1.54
C MET A 245 -13.67 3.80 -2.74
N VAL A 246 -14.87 3.21 -2.66
CA VAL A 246 -15.85 3.29 -3.74
C VAL A 246 -16.38 4.70 -3.90
N GLY A 247 -16.61 5.42 -2.81
CA GLY A 247 -16.99 6.83 -2.83
C GLY A 247 -15.94 7.75 -3.46
N ALA A 248 -14.67 7.36 -3.42
CA ALA A 248 -13.56 8.09 -4.02
C ALA A 248 -13.38 7.82 -5.53
N ILE A 249 -14.00 6.78 -6.10
CA ILE A 249 -13.92 6.48 -7.54
C ILE A 249 -14.57 7.60 -8.35
N PRO A 250 -13.82 8.27 -9.25
CA PRO A 250 -14.36 9.40 -10.00
C PRO A 250 -15.38 8.95 -11.05
N GLY A 251 -16.43 9.75 -11.22
CA GLY A 251 -17.46 9.52 -12.24
C GLY A 251 -18.88 9.68 -11.68
N ARG A 252 -19.86 9.75 -12.59
CA ARG A 252 -21.29 9.86 -12.25
C ARG A 252 -22.12 8.70 -12.77
N HIS A 253 -21.52 7.78 -13.51
CA HIS A 253 -22.21 6.61 -14.05
C HIS A 253 -22.23 5.47 -13.02
N ARG A 254 -23.19 4.59 -13.19
CA ARG A 254 -23.31 3.41 -12.31
C ARG A 254 -22.13 2.45 -12.54
N ILE A 255 -21.46 2.10 -11.46
CA ILE A 255 -20.37 1.12 -11.44
C ILE A 255 -20.80 -0.19 -10.78
N THR A 256 -20.06 -1.25 -11.01
CA THR A 256 -20.25 -2.56 -10.37
C THR A 256 -19.08 -2.88 -9.47
N ILE A 257 -19.37 -3.31 -8.23
CA ILE A 257 -18.36 -3.63 -7.23
C ILE A 257 -18.42 -5.11 -6.85
N GLY A 258 -17.39 -5.87 -7.18
CA GLY A 258 -17.21 -7.26 -6.77
C GLY A 258 -16.67 -7.37 -5.35
N CYS A 259 -17.37 -8.09 -4.44
CA CYS A 259 -16.97 -8.24 -3.05
C CYS A 259 -17.11 -9.70 -2.58
N ASP A 260 -16.43 -10.06 -1.51
CA ASP A 260 -16.56 -11.37 -0.90
C ASP A 260 -17.82 -11.45 0.00
N LYS A 261 -18.05 -12.62 0.61
CA LYS A 261 -19.25 -12.86 1.44
C LYS A 261 -19.22 -12.10 2.79
N ALA A 262 -18.08 -11.59 3.24
CA ALA A 262 -18.00 -10.79 4.45
C ALA A 262 -18.68 -9.41 4.28
N TYR A 263 -18.80 -8.96 3.05
CA TYR A 263 -19.51 -7.73 2.67
C TYR A 263 -21.04 -7.91 2.50
N ASP A 264 -21.57 -9.15 2.63
CA ASP A 264 -23.00 -9.39 2.46
C ASP A 264 -23.79 -8.97 3.73
N THR A 265 -23.91 -7.67 3.93
CA THR A 265 -24.70 -7.03 4.99
C THR A 265 -25.67 -6.01 4.42
N GLN A 266 -26.81 -5.78 5.10
CA GLN A 266 -27.83 -4.84 4.63
C GLN A 266 -27.26 -3.43 4.50
N ASP A 267 -26.50 -2.98 5.51
CA ASP A 267 -25.92 -1.65 5.55
C ASP A 267 -24.94 -1.44 4.38
N PHE A 268 -23.97 -2.36 4.18
CA PHE A 268 -23.04 -2.24 3.06
C PHE A 268 -23.71 -2.21 1.69
N VAL A 269 -24.72 -3.06 1.49
CA VAL A 269 -25.50 -3.09 0.23
C VAL A 269 -26.27 -1.80 0.02
N ALA A 270 -26.82 -1.22 1.09
CA ALA A 270 -27.51 0.07 1.05
C ALA A 270 -26.54 1.22 0.73
N ASP A 271 -25.39 1.26 1.41
CA ASP A 271 -24.34 2.27 1.18
C ASP A 271 -23.81 2.22 -0.25
N MET A 272 -23.49 1.03 -0.79
CA MET A 272 -23.08 0.89 -2.19
C MET A 272 -24.14 1.44 -3.16
N ARG A 273 -25.41 1.14 -2.92
CA ARG A 273 -26.52 1.64 -3.77
C ARG A 273 -26.68 3.16 -3.68
N SER A 274 -26.47 3.74 -2.50
CA SER A 274 -26.52 5.20 -2.31
C SER A 274 -25.39 5.91 -3.07
N LEU A 275 -24.22 5.27 -3.20
CA LEU A 275 -23.09 5.73 -4.02
C LEU A 275 -23.29 5.48 -5.53
N GLY A 276 -24.45 4.97 -5.97
CA GLY A 276 -24.70 4.64 -7.37
C GLY A 276 -23.98 3.36 -7.84
N ALA A 277 -23.42 2.58 -6.93
CA ALA A 277 -22.73 1.32 -7.23
C ALA A 277 -23.68 0.12 -7.14
N THR A 278 -23.50 -0.87 -8.03
CA THR A 278 -24.19 -2.15 -7.98
C THR A 278 -23.32 -3.16 -7.23
N PRO A 279 -23.69 -3.58 -6.01
CA PRO A 279 -22.89 -4.52 -5.24
C PRO A 279 -23.07 -5.95 -5.75
N HIS A 280 -22.02 -6.55 -6.31
CA HIS A 280 -21.93 -7.96 -6.66
C HIS A 280 -21.22 -8.72 -5.52
N VAL A 281 -21.90 -8.84 -4.41
CA VAL A 281 -21.39 -9.53 -3.21
C VAL A 281 -21.64 -11.03 -3.34
N THR A 282 -20.69 -11.85 -2.89
CA THR A 282 -20.95 -13.30 -2.76
C THR A 282 -21.99 -13.53 -1.66
N GLN A 283 -23.09 -14.18 -1.98
CA GLN A 283 -24.17 -14.42 -1.03
C GLN A 283 -23.70 -15.22 0.20
N ASN A 284 -24.13 -14.79 1.37
CA ASN A 284 -23.94 -15.48 2.62
C ASN A 284 -25.29 -15.93 3.17
N ASP A 285 -25.65 -17.14 2.82
CA ASP A 285 -26.92 -17.82 3.17
C ASP A 285 -26.79 -18.80 4.35
N LYS A 286 -25.59 -18.88 4.96
CA LYS A 286 -25.36 -19.72 6.13
C LYS A 286 -25.99 -19.12 7.37
N GLY A 287 -27.15 -19.66 7.77
CA GLY A 287 -27.88 -19.26 8.97
C GLY A 287 -28.55 -17.87 8.91
N ARG A 288 -28.57 -17.22 7.74
CA ARG A 288 -29.21 -15.92 7.51
C ARG A 288 -29.60 -15.74 6.05
N ARG A 289 -30.49 -14.78 5.80
CA ARG A 289 -30.81 -14.33 4.43
C ARG A 289 -29.73 -13.37 3.93
N SER A 290 -29.29 -13.56 2.69
CA SER A 290 -28.39 -12.65 2.00
C SER A 290 -29.02 -11.26 1.83
N ALA A 291 -28.19 -10.20 1.85
CA ALA A 291 -28.60 -8.82 1.64
C ALA A 291 -28.90 -8.52 0.15
N ILE A 292 -28.41 -9.36 -0.77
CA ILE A 292 -28.74 -9.25 -2.20
C ILE A 292 -29.69 -10.39 -2.59
N ASP A 293 -30.50 -10.13 -3.62
CA ASP A 293 -31.51 -11.04 -4.14
C ASP A 293 -31.45 -11.21 -5.66
N GLY A 294 -32.47 -11.86 -6.24
CA GLY A 294 -32.57 -12.11 -7.67
C GLY A 294 -32.50 -10.88 -8.57
N ARG A 295 -32.72 -9.67 -8.04
CA ARG A 295 -32.51 -8.41 -8.80
C ARG A 295 -31.07 -8.21 -9.21
N THR A 296 -30.12 -8.71 -8.42
CA THR A 296 -28.68 -8.69 -8.72
C THR A 296 -28.21 -10.04 -9.29
N THR A 297 -28.57 -11.16 -8.64
CA THR A 297 -27.96 -12.47 -8.90
C THR A 297 -28.40 -13.12 -10.23
N ARG A 298 -29.56 -12.71 -10.80
CA ARG A 298 -30.06 -13.21 -12.10
C ARG A 298 -29.25 -12.72 -13.30
N HIS A 299 -28.44 -11.69 -13.15
CA HIS A 299 -27.68 -11.11 -14.26
C HIS A 299 -26.38 -11.90 -14.49
N ALA A 300 -26.06 -12.18 -15.76
CA ALA A 300 -24.83 -12.89 -16.13
C ALA A 300 -23.55 -12.18 -15.61
N GLY A 301 -23.54 -10.85 -15.58
CA GLY A 301 -22.45 -10.04 -15.02
C GLY A 301 -22.15 -10.32 -13.56
N TYR A 302 -23.14 -10.79 -12.77
CA TYR A 302 -22.92 -11.17 -11.38
C TYR A 302 -21.93 -12.36 -11.27
N GLN A 303 -22.15 -13.41 -12.06
CA GLN A 303 -21.27 -14.58 -12.07
C GLN A 303 -19.86 -14.22 -12.54
N VAL A 304 -19.75 -13.36 -13.56
CA VAL A 304 -18.46 -12.84 -14.01
C VAL A 304 -17.74 -12.09 -12.88
N SER A 305 -18.44 -11.23 -12.16
CA SER A 305 -17.86 -10.49 -11.02
C SER A 305 -17.31 -11.42 -9.94
N LEU A 306 -18.04 -12.50 -9.61
CA LEU A 306 -17.60 -13.47 -8.60
C LEU A 306 -16.30 -14.21 -8.99
N LEU A 307 -16.08 -14.40 -10.30
CA LEU A 307 -14.84 -14.99 -10.82
C LEU A 307 -13.70 -13.98 -10.84
N VAL A 308 -13.96 -12.79 -11.41
CA VAL A 308 -12.93 -11.77 -11.66
C VAL A 308 -12.41 -11.17 -10.34
N ARG A 309 -13.28 -10.94 -9.34
CA ARG A 309 -12.86 -10.40 -8.04
C ARG A 309 -11.70 -11.17 -7.39
N LYS A 310 -11.59 -12.49 -7.64
CA LYS A 310 -10.52 -13.33 -7.08
C LYS A 310 -9.12 -12.88 -7.52
N ARG A 311 -9.03 -12.10 -8.60
CA ARG A 311 -7.75 -11.55 -9.07
C ARG A 311 -7.11 -10.58 -8.06
N ILE A 312 -7.89 -10.01 -7.15
CA ILE A 312 -7.38 -9.16 -6.06
C ILE A 312 -6.41 -9.92 -5.14
N GLU A 313 -6.55 -11.25 -5.03
CA GLU A 313 -5.64 -12.10 -4.25
C GLU A 313 -4.21 -12.06 -4.82
N ALA A 314 -4.05 -11.89 -6.14
CA ALA A 314 -2.75 -11.75 -6.77
C ALA A 314 -2.06 -10.42 -6.37
N VAL A 315 -2.85 -9.35 -6.23
CA VAL A 315 -2.37 -8.04 -5.72
C VAL A 315 -1.82 -8.22 -4.31
N PHE A 316 -2.61 -8.79 -3.40
CA PHE A 316 -2.18 -9.04 -2.03
C PHE A 316 -1.01 -10.02 -1.95
N GLY A 317 -1.00 -11.04 -2.79
CA GLY A 317 0.11 -11.99 -2.90
C GLY A 317 1.41 -11.26 -3.19
N TRP A 318 1.44 -10.42 -4.22
CA TRP A 318 2.62 -9.63 -4.59
C TRP A 318 2.99 -8.61 -3.50
N MET A 319 2.03 -7.84 -3.00
CA MET A 319 2.28 -6.84 -1.96
C MET A 319 2.86 -7.46 -0.69
N LYS A 320 2.39 -8.65 -0.29
CA LYS A 320 2.88 -9.35 0.91
C LYS A 320 4.24 -10.02 0.72
N THR A 321 4.54 -10.51 -0.47
CA THR A 321 5.81 -11.21 -0.74
C THR A 321 6.88 -10.25 -1.22
N ILE A 322 6.72 -9.69 -2.41
CA ILE A 322 7.70 -8.79 -3.04
C ILE A 322 7.65 -7.41 -2.39
N GLY A 323 6.46 -6.81 -2.27
CA GLY A 323 6.26 -5.49 -1.67
C GLY A 323 6.51 -5.41 -0.16
N GLY A 324 6.79 -6.54 0.51
CA GLY A 324 7.19 -6.59 1.91
C GLY A 324 6.09 -6.24 2.92
N GLN A 325 4.80 -6.27 2.51
CA GLN A 325 3.66 -5.86 3.33
C GLN A 325 3.03 -7.01 4.16
N ARG A 326 3.68 -8.17 4.27
CA ARG A 326 3.21 -9.25 5.16
C ARG A 326 3.29 -8.84 6.63
N LYS A 327 4.38 -8.17 6.99
CA LYS A 327 4.63 -7.59 8.30
C LYS A 327 5.22 -6.20 8.13
N THR A 328 4.54 -5.19 8.70
CA THR A 328 5.03 -3.81 8.61
C THR A 328 6.30 -3.62 9.44
N ARG A 329 7.11 -2.65 9.07
CA ARG A 329 8.27 -2.15 9.83
C ARG A 329 7.98 -0.82 10.51
N PHE A 330 6.78 -0.30 10.28
CA PHE A 330 6.33 0.99 10.78
C PHE A 330 5.31 0.80 11.91
N ARG A 331 5.15 1.83 12.71
CA ARG A 331 4.19 1.90 13.81
C ARG A 331 3.21 3.03 13.54
N GLY A 332 1.97 2.82 13.97
CA GLY A 332 0.88 3.76 13.75
C GLY A 332 0.26 3.63 12.35
N THR A 333 -1.07 3.67 12.31
CA THR A 333 -1.86 3.50 11.09
C THR A 333 -1.45 4.44 9.95
N PRO A 334 -1.16 5.76 10.17
CA PRO A 334 -0.79 6.64 9.08
C PRO A 334 0.48 6.21 8.32
N ARG A 335 1.52 5.80 9.03
CA ARG A 335 2.77 5.34 8.42
C ARG A 335 2.62 3.99 7.73
N VAL A 336 1.83 3.09 8.34
CA VAL A 336 1.53 1.78 7.74
C VAL A 336 0.73 1.96 6.46
N SER A 337 -0.29 2.85 6.47
CA SER A 337 -1.12 3.17 5.30
C SER A 337 -0.28 3.74 4.17
N TRP A 338 0.58 4.71 4.47
CA TRP A 338 1.46 5.32 3.49
C TRP A 338 2.34 4.28 2.76
N MET A 339 2.98 3.38 3.53
CA MET A 339 3.83 2.33 2.96
C MET A 339 3.03 1.27 2.21
N PHE A 340 1.81 0.98 2.65
CA PHE A 340 0.90 0.06 1.97
C PHE A 340 0.46 0.63 0.62
N THR A 341 0.08 1.91 0.58
CA THR A 341 -0.26 2.62 -0.66
C THR A 341 0.94 2.69 -1.61
N LEU A 342 2.15 2.97 -1.10
CA LEU A 342 3.36 2.94 -1.95
C LEU A 342 3.63 1.55 -2.53
N ALA A 343 3.34 0.48 -1.78
CA ALA A 343 3.46 -0.89 -2.30
C ALA A 343 2.42 -1.17 -3.40
N ALA A 344 1.22 -0.61 -3.32
CA ALA A 344 0.22 -0.65 -4.38
C ALA A 344 0.70 0.09 -5.64
N VAL A 345 1.29 1.29 -5.49
CA VAL A 345 1.94 2.01 -6.61
C VAL A 345 3.02 1.15 -7.27
N ALA A 346 3.87 0.51 -6.47
CA ALA A 346 4.94 -0.34 -6.98
C ALA A 346 4.38 -1.57 -7.74
N TYR A 347 3.29 -2.16 -7.26
CA TYR A 347 2.59 -3.24 -7.95
C TYR A 347 2.11 -2.80 -9.33
N ASP A 348 1.44 -1.65 -9.43
CA ASP A 348 0.96 -1.13 -10.70
C ASP A 348 2.11 -0.83 -11.66
N LEU A 349 3.17 -0.16 -11.18
CA LEU A 349 4.34 0.18 -11.98
C LEU A 349 5.04 -1.05 -12.60
N ILE A 350 5.05 -2.20 -11.94
CA ILE A 350 5.61 -3.43 -12.50
C ILE A 350 4.72 -4.00 -13.60
N ARG A 351 3.41 -3.80 -13.52
CA ARG A 351 2.45 -4.33 -14.50
C ARG A 351 2.32 -3.46 -15.74
N LEU A 352 2.40 -2.14 -15.56
CA LEU A 352 2.18 -1.15 -16.62
C LEU A 352 3.02 -1.38 -17.88
N PRO A 353 4.34 -1.66 -17.82
CA PRO A 353 5.12 -1.88 -19.03
C PRO A 353 4.57 -2.98 -19.93
N LYS A 354 4.17 -4.11 -19.33
CA LYS A 354 3.59 -5.23 -20.06
C LYS A 354 2.21 -4.87 -20.66
N LEU A 355 1.39 -4.12 -19.93
CA LEU A 355 0.07 -3.73 -20.39
C LEU A 355 0.16 -2.70 -21.52
N LEU A 356 1.06 -1.74 -21.43
CA LEU A 356 1.31 -0.72 -22.45
C LEU A 356 1.91 -1.34 -23.71
N GLY A 357 2.84 -2.30 -23.57
CA GLY A 357 3.39 -3.03 -24.72
C GLY A 357 2.41 -3.99 -25.41
N ALA A 358 1.36 -4.43 -24.72
CA ALA A 358 0.30 -5.27 -25.30
C ALA A 358 -0.82 -4.43 -25.96
N ALA A 359 -0.93 -3.14 -25.65
CA ALA A 359 -1.89 -2.22 -26.20
C ALA A 359 -1.37 -1.44 -27.44
N ALA A 360 -0.06 -1.52 -27.73
CA ALA A 360 0.59 -0.96 -28.90
C ALA A 360 0.66 -2.02 -30.01
#